data_39ed12604c543c4febc92da984639717
#
_entry.id   39ed12604c543c4febc92da984639717
#
_cell.length_a   1.000
_cell.length_b   1.000
_cell.length_c   1.000
_cell.angle_alpha   90.00
_cell.angle_beta   90.00
_cell.angle_gamma   90.00
#
_symmetry.space_group_name_H-M   'P 1'
#
loop_
_entity.id
_entity.type
_entity.pdbx_description
1 polymer ?
#
loop_
_entity_poly.entity_id
_entity_poly.type
_entity_poly.pdbx_seq_one_letter_code
_entity_poly.pdbx_strand_id
1 'polypeptide(L)'
;MPFAYSSICTTLGWTGYIAGTGRLGGVDPREMAKSDLVVIWGTNAVNTQVNVMTHATRARKERGAKIVAVDIYRNGTIEQADLGLVLRPGTDGALACAV
;
A
#
# COMPACT_ATOMS: atom_id res chain seq x y z
N MET A 1 -34.00 -4.34 -0.70
CA MET A 1 -32.77 -3.54 -0.91
C MET A 1 -31.60 -4.51 -1.08
N PRO A 2 -30.95 -4.59 -2.23
CA PRO A 2 -29.78 -5.43 -2.33
C PRO A 2 -28.69 -4.83 -1.46
N PHE A 3 -28.34 -5.51 -0.40
CA PHE A 3 -27.12 -5.18 0.33
C PHE A 3 -25.95 -5.51 -0.60
N ALA A 4 -25.22 -4.52 -1.01
CA ALA A 4 -23.93 -4.73 -1.63
C ALA A 4 -23.01 -5.30 -0.54
N TYR A 5 -22.86 -6.61 -0.52
CA TYR A 5 -21.95 -7.28 0.38
C TYR A 5 -20.53 -6.98 -0.11
N SER A 6 -19.89 -6.08 0.58
CA SER A 6 -18.47 -5.86 0.44
C SER A 6 -17.69 -6.96 1.16
N SER A 7 -16.49 -7.27 0.71
CA SER A 7 -15.62 -8.23 1.41
C SER A 7 -15.23 -7.71 2.79
N ILE A 8 -14.88 -8.60 3.70
CA ILE A 8 -14.35 -8.23 5.03
C ILE A 8 -13.17 -7.28 4.89
N CYS A 9 -12.25 -7.58 4.00
CA CYS A 9 -11.08 -6.76 3.70
C CYS A 9 -11.46 -5.33 3.28
N THR A 10 -12.31 -5.19 2.28
CA THR A 10 -12.70 -3.88 1.74
C THR A 10 -13.51 -3.07 2.76
N THR A 11 -14.47 -3.69 3.42
CA THR A 11 -15.32 -2.98 4.40
C THR A 11 -14.53 -2.50 5.60
N LEU A 12 -13.65 -3.31 6.15
CA LEU A 12 -12.80 -2.92 7.28
C LEU A 12 -11.81 -1.83 6.89
N GLY A 13 -11.20 -1.94 5.72
CA GLY A 13 -10.27 -0.92 5.20
C GLY A 13 -10.96 0.42 5.00
N TRP A 14 -12.14 0.45 4.39
CA TRP A 14 -12.92 1.68 4.21
C TRP A 14 -13.37 2.28 5.54
N THR A 15 -13.81 1.45 6.47
CA THR A 15 -14.23 1.92 7.79
C THR A 15 -13.08 2.61 8.52
N GLY A 16 -11.91 2.00 8.55
CA GLY A 16 -10.73 2.59 9.18
C GLY A 16 -10.29 3.87 8.48
N TYR A 17 -10.31 3.90 7.15
CA TYR A 17 -9.95 5.09 6.38
C TYR A 17 -10.92 6.26 6.64
N ILE A 18 -12.23 6.00 6.61
CA ILE A 18 -13.26 7.01 6.86
C ILE A 18 -13.19 7.51 8.32
N ALA A 19 -12.90 6.63 9.28
CA ALA A 19 -12.72 7.02 10.67
C ALA A 19 -11.58 8.03 10.86
N GLY A 20 -10.50 7.90 10.09
CA GLY A 20 -9.36 8.81 10.16
C GLY A 20 -9.51 10.09 9.32
N THR A 21 -10.20 10.03 8.19
CA THR A 21 -10.23 11.11 7.19
C THR A 21 -11.60 11.75 6.99
N GLY A 22 -12.68 11.13 7.50
CA GLY A 22 -14.06 11.59 7.38
C GLY A 22 -14.74 11.19 6.06
N ARG A 23 -14.02 10.77 5.05
CA ARG A 23 -14.58 10.33 3.76
C ARG A 23 -13.67 9.32 3.06
N LEU A 24 -14.25 8.52 2.18
CA LEU A 24 -13.48 7.63 1.32
C LEU A 24 -12.99 8.41 0.09
N GLY A 25 -11.70 8.51 -0.04
CA GLY A 25 -11.06 9.17 -1.19
C GLY A 25 -9.55 9.19 -1.03
N GLY A 26 -8.83 9.21 -2.11
CA GLY A 26 -7.37 9.23 -2.14
C GLY A 26 -6.86 10.20 -3.20
N VAL A 27 -5.56 10.37 -3.25
CA VAL A 27 -4.87 11.14 -4.28
C VAL A 27 -4.78 10.34 -5.59
N ASP A 28 -4.50 11.03 -6.68
CA ASP A 28 -4.25 10.39 -7.96
C ASP A 28 -2.99 9.52 -7.87
N PRO A 29 -3.08 8.20 -8.16
CA PRO A 29 -1.92 7.31 -8.08
C PRO A 29 -0.73 7.74 -8.94
N ARG A 30 -0.96 8.52 -10.00
CA ARG A 30 0.09 9.06 -10.86
C ARG A 30 1.02 10.05 -10.13
N GLU A 31 0.53 10.69 -9.08
CA GLU A 31 1.33 11.59 -8.26
C GLU A 31 2.42 10.86 -7.45
N MET A 32 2.29 9.56 -7.30
CA MET A 32 3.33 8.71 -6.68
C MET A 32 4.69 8.91 -7.36
N ALA A 33 4.71 9.16 -8.67
CA ALA A 33 5.94 9.43 -9.41
C ALA A 33 6.70 10.69 -8.93
N LYS A 34 6.05 11.56 -8.17
CA LYS A 34 6.64 12.78 -7.59
C LYS A 34 7.11 12.60 -6.14
N SER A 35 6.93 11.40 -5.58
CA SER A 35 7.30 11.10 -4.19
C SER A 35 8.77 10.73 -4.06
N ASP A 36 9.36 11.02 -2.92
CA ASP A 36 10.73 10.62 -2.58
C ASP A 36 10.76 9.29 -1.80
N LEU A 37 9.60 8.89 -1.24
CA LEU A 37 9.39 7.60 -0.59
C LEU A 37 8.03 7.05 -0.99
N VAL A 38 8.00 5.79 -1.41
CA VAL A 38 6.76 5.05 -1.69
C VAL A 38 6.67 3.87 -0.75
N VAL A 39 5.59 3.81 0.03
CA VAL A 39 5.30 2.69 0.93
C VAL A 39 4.16 1.87 0.35
N ILE A 40 4.43 0.60 0.05
CA ILE A 40 3.46 -0.38 -0.45
C ILE A 40 3.13 -1.33 0.70
N TRP A 41 1.92 -1.24 1.22
CA TRP A 41 1.55 -1.95 2.43
C TRP A 41 0.34 -2.85 2.22
N GLY A 42 0.52 -4.16 2.47
CA GLY A 42 -0.57 -5.14 2.41
C GLY A 42 -1.09 -5.45 1.02
N THR A 43 -0.29 -5.21 -0.02
CA THR A 43 -0.67 -5.54 -1.39
C THR A 43 0.53 -6.06 -2.19
N ASN A 44 0.32 -7.13 -2.94
CA ASN A 44 1.30 -7.62 -3.90
C ASN A 44 1.15 -6.86 -5.24
N ALA A 45 1.59 -5.62 -5.26
CA ALA A 45 1.38 -4.68 -6.35
C ALA A 45 1.99 -5.16 -7.67
N VAL A 46 3.06 -5.92 -7.64
CA VAL A 46 3.69 -6.51 -8.83
C VAL A 46 2.70 -7.35 -9.63
N ASN A 47 1.82 -8.09 -8.96
CA ASN A 47 0.87 -8.99 -9.61
C ASN A 47 -0.53 -8.39 -9.76
N THR A 48 -0.97 -7.57 -8.81
CA THR A 48 -2.37 -7.13 -8.71
C THR A 48 -2.59 -5.66 -9.01
N GLN A 49 -1.54 -4.86 -8.95
CA GLN A 49 -1.60 -3.41 -9.16
C GLN A 49 -0.37 -2.93 -9.94
N VAL A 50 -0.21 -3.45 -11.14
CA VAL A 50 0.97 -3.20 -12.00
C VAL A 50 1.22 -1.70 -12.21
N ASN A 51 0.17 -0.90 -12.35
CA ASN A 51 0.29 0.55 -12.52
C ASN A 51 0.92 1.23 -11.28
N VAL A 52 0.63 0.74 -10.07
CA VAL A 52 1.27 1.22 -8.84
C VAL A 52 2.78 1.00 -8.92
N MET A 53 3.20 -0.21 -9.31
CA MET A 53 4.62 -0.51 -9.48
C MET A 53 5.27 0.32 -10.59
N THR A 54 4.55 0.60 -11.66
CA THR A 54 5.04 1.48 -12.74
C THR A 54 5.37 2.87 -12.21
N HIS A 55 4.45 3.48 -11.45
CA HIS A 55 4.66 4.81 -10.89
C HIS A 55 5.72 4.82 -9.78
N ALA A 56 5.76 3.80 -8.93
CA ALA A 56 6.80 3.65 -7.89
C ALA A 56 8.19 3.50 -8.52
N THR A 57 8.31 2.67 -9.55
CA THR A 57 9.57 2.48 -10.28
C THR A 57 9.98 3.75 -11.02
N ARG A 58 9.02 4.49 -11.56
CA ARG A 58 9.26 5.79 -12.19
C ARG A 58 9.83 6.79 -11.18
N ALA A 59 9.23 6.90 -10.00
CA ALA A 59 9.76 7.73 -8.92
C ALA A 59 11.20 7.37 -8.57
N ARG A 60 11.50 6.06 -8.46
CA ARG A 60 12.86 5.57 -8.21
C ARG A 60 13.83 6.01 -9.31
N LYS A 61 13.46 5.87 -10.57
CA LYS A 61 14.33 6.22 -11.71
C LYS A 61 14.54 7.72 -11.88
N GLU A 62 13.50 8.50 -11.72
CA GLU A 62 13.52 9.94 -12.01
C GLU A 62 13.99 10.77 -10.81
N ARG A 63 13.73 10.31 -9.59
CA ARG A 63 13.97 11.07 -8.36
C ARG A 63 14.88 10.37 -7.35
N GLY A 64 15.26 9.13 -7.60
CA GLY A 64 15.97 8.33 -6.60
C GLY A 64 15.10 7.91 -5.41
N ALA A 65 13.79 7.92 -5.57
CA ALA A 65 12.84 7.54 -4.52
C ALA A 65 13.11 6.13 -3.98
N LYS A 66 12.87 5.94 -2.69
CA LYS A 66 12.95 4.62 -2.06
C LYS A 66 11.59 3.96 -2.05
N ILE A 67 11.59 2.64 -2.18
CA ILE A 67 10.38 1.82 -2.09
C ILE A 67 10.49 0.94 -0.86
N VAL A 68 9.51 1.06 0.02
CA VAL A 68 9.33 0.18 1.18
C VAL A 68 8.11 -0.70 0.92
N ALA A 69 8.25 -1.99 1.10
CA ALA A 69 7.13 -2.92 0.98
C ALA A 69 6.91 -3.65 2.31
N VAL A 70 5.66 -3.68 2.75
CA VAL A 70 5.23 -4.33 4.01
C VAL A 70 4.15 -5.35 3.69
N ASP A 71 4.36 -6.60 4.06
CA ASP A 71 3.37 -7.66 3.86
C ASP A 71 3.58 -8.78 4.89
N ILE A 72 2.67 -9.75 4.90
CA ILE A 72 2.72 -10.92 5.80
C ILE A 72 3.59 -12.06 5.27
N TYR A 73 4.00 -12.00 4.01
CA TYR A 73 4.91 -12.98 3.40
C TYR A 73 5.80 -12.30 2.37
N ARG A 74 6.91 -12.97 2.06
CA ARG A 74 7.87 -12.47 1.07
C ARG A 74 7.31 -12.68 -0.35
N ASN A 75 6.82 -11.62 -0.95
CA ASN A 75 6.25 -11.61 -2.29
C ASN A 75 7.13 -10.82 -3.27
N GLY A 76 6.77 -10.85 -4.56
CA GLY A 76 7.53 -10.15 -5.59
C GLY A 76 7.64 -8.64 -5.40
N THR A 77 6.69 -8.02 -4.71
CA THR A 77 6.76 -6.59 -4.37
C THR A 77 7.85 -6.33 -3.33
N ILE A 78 7.93 -7.16 -2.30
CA ILE A 78 9.00 -7.09 -1.28
C ILE A 78 10.38 -7.33 -1.92
N GLU A 79 10.47 -8.26 -2.87
CA GLU A 79 11.74 -8.54 -3.57
C GLU A 79 12.24 -7.38 -4.42
N GLN A 80 11.34 -6.55 -4.91
CA GLN A 80 11.69 -5.35 -5.69
C GLN A 80 11.85 -4.09 -4.86
N ALA A 81 11.53 -4.12 -3.57
CA ALA A 81 11.63 -2.99 -2.67
C ALA A 81 13.09 -2.77 -2.21
N ASP A 82 13.41 -1.53 -1.86
CA ASP A 82 14.67 -1.19 -1.20
C ASP A 82 14.69 -1.67 0.25
N LEU A 83 13.52 -1.69 0.89
CA LEU A 83 13.32 -2.27 2.22
C LEU A 83 12.04 -3.10 2.23
N GLY A 84 12.16 -4.36 2.54
CA GLY A 84 11.03 -5.27 2.70
C GLY A 84 10.84 -5.66 4.17
N LEU A 85 9.63 -5.45 4.68
CA LEU A 85 9.24 -5.83 6.04
C LEU A 85 8.18 -6.93 5.98
N VAL A 86 8.47 -8.06 6.60
CA VAL A 86 7.53 -9.18 6.73
C VAL A 86 7.00 -9.21 8.15
N LEU A 87 5.69 -9.07 8.28
CA LEU A 87 4.98 -9.00 9.56
C LEU A 87 4.26 -10.31 9.88
N ARG A 88 4.03 -10.56 11.15
CA ARG A 88 3.00 -11.54 11.54
C ARG A 88 1.62 -10.97 11.22
N PRO A 89 0.69 -11.78 10.67
CA PRO A 89 -0.69 -11.34 10.46
C PRO A 89 -1.29 -10.72 11.73
N GLY A 90 -1.98 -9.59 11.56
CA GLY A 90 -2.61 -8.87 12.67
C GLY A 90 -1.69 -7.93 13.47
N THR A 91 -0.44 -7.73 13.06
CA THR A 91 0.50 -6.83 13.75
C THR A 91 0.75 -5.51 13.01
N ASP A 92 0.03 -5.24 11.94
CA ASP A 92 0.18 -4.03 11.13
C ASP A 92 0.00 -2.76 11.96
N GLY A 93 -0.99 -2.74 12.86
CA GLY A 93 -1.24 -1.60 13.75
C GLY A 93 -0.05 -1.33 14.69
N ALA A 94 0.63 -2.36 15.17
CA ALA A 94 1.82 -2.19 16.01
C ALA A 94 2.97 -1.54 15.21
N LEU A 95 3.19 -1.98 13.96
CA LEU A 95 4.17 -1.34 13.09
C LEU A 95 3.79 0.10 12.78
N ALA A 96 2.52 0.37 12.47
CA ALA A 96 2.04 1.72 12.17
C ALA A 96 2.26 2.67 13.35
N CYS A 97 2.07 2.20 14.59
CA CYS A 97 2.35 2.99 15.79
C CYS A 97 3.85 3.20 16.04
N ALA A 98 4.69 2.28 15.56
CA ALA A 98 6.14 2.38 15.75
C ALA A 98 6.82 3.32 14.73
N VAL A 99 6.18 3.53 13.60
CA VAL A 99 6.69 4.37 12.51
C VAL A 99 6.26 5.82 12.70
#